data_b48c2210f5505ddc77ef9160f1ac9794
#
_entry.id   b48c2210f5505ddc77ef9160f1ac9794
#
_cell.length_a   1.000
_cell.length_b   1.000
_cell.length_c   1.000
_cell.angle_alpha   90.00
_cell.angle_beta   90.00
_cell.angle_gamma   90.00
#
_symmetry.space_group_name_H-M   'P 1'
#
loop_
_entity.id
_entity.type
_entity.pdbx_description
1 polymer ?
#
loop_
_entity_poly.entity_id
_entity_poly.type
_entity_poly.pdbx_seq_one_letter_code
_entity_poly.pdbx_strand_id
1 'polypeptide(L)'
;MSSTDAIERLHAICAEVGFDLDCVDSSVLARMRLLAEHSQTVTDCERMVAKARDVFHHYETTKPAEAFSEGERRIVVLGCVFSDIGKTGPVRADEHGQRLVVEMFAVEGVADDRQPVSQFLRTYFPADSDKRLRQFTALGLDREMSIREFWNLHSTWTLEIVEAGSVPPEVIAAAATHHLLDDINPEAIVGVDRRFTRSFGDNPAFDRAEKLIILLDKYDAVRRRGRRTHDQAIEWLRNRVENNPHFRSDVELLTLIADLDAS
;
A
#
# COMPACT_ATOMS: atom_id res chain seq x y z
N MET A 1 1.47 14.06 -17.46
CA MET A 1 2.21 12.81 -17.68
C MET A 1 1.21 11.80 -18.23
N SER A 2 1.50 11.03 -19.27
CA SER A 2 0.52 10.09 -19.81
C SER A 2 0.44 8.84 -18.92
N SER A 3 -0.72 8.17 -18.88
CA SER A 3 -0.88 6.89 -18.17
C SER A 3 0.03 5.80 -18.74
N THR A 4 0.32 5.87 -20.03
CA THR A 4 1.27 4.97 -20.72
C THR A 4 2.66 5.08 -20.09
N ASP A 5 3.19 6.29 -19.90
CA ASP A 5 4.50 6.51 -19.29
C ASP A 5 4.55 5.97 -17.84
N ALA A 6 3.45 6.06 -17.09
CA ALA A 6 3.38 5.56 -15.72
C ALA A 6 3.42 4.02 -15.66
N ILE A 7 2.71 3.35 -16.56
CA ILE A 7 2.74 1.88 -16.66
C ILE A 7 4.12 1.39 -17.14
N GLU A 8 4.75 2.05 -18.10
CA GLU A 8 6.10 1.72 -18.55
C GLU A 8 7.11 1.79 -17.39
N ARG A 9 6.98 2.77 -16.48
CA ARG A 9 7.83 2.86 -15.30
C ARG A 9 7.60 1.73 -14.30
N LEU A 10 6.35 1.28 -14.11
CA LEU A 10 6.07 0.10 -13.29
C LEU A 10 6.68 -1.17 -13.89
N HIS A 11 6.60 -1.35 -15.22
CA HIS A 11 7.30 -2.45 -15.90
C HIS A 11 8.81 -2.40 -15.65
N ALA A 12 9.43 -1.21 -15.75
CA ALA A 12 10.85 -1.05 -15.50
C ALA A 12 11.22 -1.41 -14.04
N ILE A 13 10.44 -0.95 -13.07
CA ILE A 13 10.63 -1.29 -11.65
C ILE A 13 10.53 -2.80 -11.42
N CYS A 14 9.52 -3.46 -11.97
CA CYS A 14 9.35 -4.90 -11.84
C CYS A 14 10.49 -5.69 -12.51
N ALA A 15 10.94 -5.25 -13.68
CA ALA A 15 12.04 -5.88 -14.40
C ALA A 15 13.37 -5.85 -13.64
N GLU A 16 13.64 -4.83 -12.83
CA GLU A 16 14.83 -4.73 -11.99
C GLU A 16 14.97 -5.89 -10.99
N VAL A 17 13.83 -6.46 -10.55
CA VAL A 17 13.78 -7.60 -9.65
C VAL A 17 13.41 -8.90 -10.35
N GLY A 18 13.60 -8.95 -11.68
CA GLY A 18 13.36 -10.14 -12.49
C GLY A 18 11.89 -10.54 -12.57
N PHE A 19 10.96 -9.58 -12.48
CA PHE A 19 9.54 -9.85 -12.61
C PHE A 19 8.96 -9.21 -13.86
N ASP A 20 8.33 -10.04 -14.69
CA ASP A 20 7.57 -9.58 -15.84
C ASP A 20 6.13 -9.24 -15.41
N LEU A 21 5.81 -7.95 -15.43
CA LEU A 21 4.48 -7.46 -15.01
C LEU A 21 3.35 -7.98 -15.92
N ASP A 22 3.65 -8.37 -17.16
CA ASP A 22 2.65 -8.96 -18.06
C ASP A 22 2.25 -10.40 -17.68
N CYS A 23 2.95 -11.01 -16.71
CA CYS A 23 2.57 -12.32 -16.18
C CYS A 23 1.38 -12.28 -15.22
N VAL A 24 0.97 -11.10 -14.68
CA VAL A 24 -0.23 -11.00 -13.85
C VAL A 24 -1.50 -11.01 -14.73
N ASP A 25 -2.63 -11.31 -14.11
CA ASP A 25 -3.89 -11.32 -14.81
C ASP A 25 -4.23 -9.96 -15.45
N SER A 26 -4.84 -9.98 -16.60
CA SER A 26 -5.23 -8.76 -17.33
C SER A 26 -6.12 -7.82 -16.51
N SER A 27 -6.90 -8.35 -15.58
CA SER A 27 -7.70 -7.58 -14.63
C SER A 27 -6.85 -6.76 -13.65
N VAL A 28 -5.72 -7.30 -13.18
CA VAL A 28 -4.74 -6.61 -12.34
C VAL A 28 -4.07 -5.49 -13.14
N LEU A 29 -3.62 -5.76 -14.37
CA LEU A 29 -3.04 -4.75 -15.24
C LEU A 29 -4.03 -3.62 -15.55
N ALA A 30 -5.31 -3.93 -15.79
CA ALA A 30 -6.35 -2.94 -16.03
C ALA A 30 -6.52 -2.01 -14.80
N ARG A 31 -6.52 -2.57 -13.59
CA ARG A 31 -6.58 -1.79 -12.34
C ARG A 31 -5.35 -0.91 -12.14
N MET A 32 -4.15 -1.40 -12.42
CA MET A 32 -2.93 -0.60 -12.36
C MET A 32 -2.94 0.57 -13.35
N ARG A 33 -3.45 0.35 -14.58
CA ARG A 33 -3.65 1.43 -15.56
C ARG A 33 -4.63 2.49 -15.05
N LEU A 34 -5.74 2.05 -14.45
CA LEU A 34 -6.72 2.96 -13.87
C LEU A 34 -6.12 3.82 -12.73
N LEU A 35 -5.31 3.23 -11.86
CA LEU A 35 -4.57 3.98 -10.83
C LEU A 35 -3.60 4.99 -11.45
N ALA A 36 -2.88 4.59 -12.50
CA ALA A 36 -1.96 5.47 -13.20
C ALA A 36 -2.65 6.67 -13.87
N GLU A 37 -3.91 6.50 -14.30
CA GLU A 37 -4.71 7.57 -14.93
C GLU A 37 -5.30 8.57 -13.94
N HIS A 38 -5.68 8.11 -12.76
CA HIS A 38 -6.57 8.88 -11.86
C HIS A 38 -6.00 9.15 -10.48
N SER A 39 -4.80 8.64 -10.14
CA SER A 39 -4.22 8.82 -8.82
C SER A 39 -2.72 9.05 -8.85
N GLN A 40 -2.15 9.44 -7.71
CA GLN A 40 -0.71 9.59 -7.54
C GLN A 40 -0.02 8.29 -7.10
N THR A 41 -0.75 7.18 -7.06
CA THR A 41 -0.27 5.89 -6.51
C THR A 41 1.02 5.41 -7.19
N VAL A 42 1.15 5.56 -8.51
CA VAL A 42 2.39 5.16 -9.22
C VAL A 42 3.58 5.99 -8.73
N THR A 43 3.41 7.29 -8.55
CA THR A 43 4.46 8.18 -8.04
C THR A 43 4.80 7.87 -6.57
N ASP A 44 3.80 7.50 -5.76
CA ASP A 44 3.98 7.07 -4.38
C ASP A 44 4.81 5.77 -4.35
N CYS A 45 4.47 4.79 -5.19
CA CYS A 45 5.24 3.55 -5.38
C CYS A 45 6.70 3.83 -5.78
N GLU A 46 6.93 4.70 -6.77
CA GLU A 46 8.28 5.07 -7.22
C GLU A 46 9.14 5.64 -6.08
N ARG A 47 8.58 6.49 -5.22
CA ARG A 47 9.29 7.04 -4.07
C ARG A 47 9.60 5.98 -3.02
N MET A 48 8.66 5.07 -2.74
CA MET A 48 8.89 3.97 -1.82
C MET A 48 10.00 3.06 -2.34
N VAL A 49 9.98 2.70 -3.62
CA VAL A 49 11.02 1.87 -4.25
C VAL A 49 12.37 2.58 -4.28
N ALA A 50 12.39 3.88 -4.57
CA ALA A 50 13.63 4.65 -4.51
C ALA A 50 14.24 4.62 -3.10
N LYS A 51 13.44 4.84 -2.06
CA LYS A 51 13.91 4.77 -0.67
C LYS A 51 14.29 3.35 -0.25
N ALA A 52 13.60 2.32 -0.75
CA ALA A 52 14.01 0.93 -0.55
C ALA A 52 15.42 0.67 -1.10
N ARG A 53 15.73 1.19 -2.29
CA ARG A 53 17.08 1.07 -2.89
C ARG A 53 18.16 1.75 -2.03
N ASP A 54 17.86 2.92 -1.43
CA ASP A 54 18.79 3.57 -0.50
C ASP A 54 19.07 2.65 0.70
N VAL A 55 18.04 2.04 1.29
CA VAL A 55 18.19 1.07 2.38
C VAL A 55 19.00 -0.15 1.94
N PHE A 56 18.72 -0.73 0.77
CA PHE A 56 19.50 -1.88 0.25
C PHE A 56 20.96 -1.52 0.08
N HIS A 57 21.26 -0.35 -0.51
CA HIS A 57 22.63 0.14 -0.69
C HIS A 57 23.33 0.39 0.65
N HIS A 58 22.61 0.93 1.64
CA HIS A 58 23.14 1.10 3.00
C HIS A 58 23.59 -0.25 3.58
N TYR A 59 22.75 -1.29 3.49
CA TYR A 59 23.13 -2.62 3.97
C TYR A 59 24.31 -3.22 3.21
N GLU A 60 24.35 -3.10 1.87
CA GLU A 60 25.48 -3.58 1.05
C GLU A 60 26.82 -2.97 1.45
N THR A 61 26.79 -1.69 1.81
CA THR A 61 28.03 -0.92 2.08
C THR A 61 28.46 -0.97 3.54
N THR A 62 27.50 -1.02 4.48
CA THR A 62 27.80 -0.92 5.93
C THR A 62 27.62 -2.22 6.67
N LYS A 63 26.74 -3.12 6.19
CA LYS A 63 26.36 -4.39 6.84
C LYS A 63 26.29 -5.54 5.81
N PRO A 64 27.35 -5.80 5.01
CA PRO A 64 27.25 -6.73 3.88
C PRO A 64 26.84 -8.16 4.25
N ALA A 65 27.12 -8.60 5.49
CA ALA A 65 26.69 -9.91 5.98
C ALA A 65 25.17 -10.00 6.23
N GLU A 66 24.52 -8.86 6.36
CA GLU A 66 23.05 -8.72 6.59
C GLU A 66 22.34 -8.13 5.36
N ALA A 67 23.03 -8.01 4.21
CA ALA A 67 22.45 -7.45 3.00
C ALA A 67 21.15 -8.18 2.62
N PHE A 68 20.20 -7.41 2.08
CA PHE A 68 18.95 -7.99 1.59
C PHE A 68 19.24 -8.94 0.44
N SER A 69 18.76 -10.18 0.53
CA SER A 69 18.80 -11.16 -0.54
C SER A 69 17.99 -10.71 -1.76
N GLU A 70 18.22 -11.30 -2.92
CA GLU A 70 17.43 -11.03 -4.12
C GLU A 70 15.94 -11.30 -3.89
N GLY A 71 15.60 -12.37 -3.14
CA GLY A 71 14.22 -12.70 -2.78
C GLY A 71 13.56 -11.61 -1.93
N GLU A 72 14.24 -11.14 -0.87
CA GLU A 72 13.72 -10.05 -0.04
C GLU A 72 13.55 -8.74 -0.82
N ARG A 73 14.51 -8.39 -1.67
CA ARG A 73 14.41 -7.19 -2.54
C ARG A 73 13.22 -7.30 -3.47
N ARG A 74 13.00 -8.49 -4.05
CA ARG A 74 11.86 -8.78 -4.91
C ARG A 74 10.54 -8.59 -4.13
N ILE A 75 10.42 -9.14 -2.92
CA ILE A 75 9.25 -8.97 -2.05
C ILE A 75 9.01 -7.49 -1.76
N VAL A 76 10.03 -6.74 -1.36
CA VAL A 76 9.90 -5.30 -1.04
C VAL A 76 9.44 -4.51 -2.26
N VAL A 77 10.11 -4.66 -3.39
CA VAL A 77 9.80 -3.88 -4.60
C VAL A 77 8.40 -4.21 -5.12
N LEU A 78 8.07 -5.48 -5.27
CA LEU A 78 6.74 -5.89 -5.74
C LEU A 78 5.65 -5.58 -4.70
N GLY A 79 5.95 -5.69 -3.40
CA GLY A 79 5.05 -5.26 -2.34
C GLY A 79 4.70 -3.78 -2.48
N CYS A 80 5.68 -2.90 -2.74
CA CYS A 80 5.43 -1.48 -3.02
C CYS A 80 4.57 -1.27 -4.30
N VAL A 81 4.80 -2.09 -5.35
CA VAL A 81 4.05 -1.99 -6.61
C VAL A 81 2.57 -2.35 -6.43
N PHE A 82 2.28 -3.38 -5.63
CA PHE A 82 0.92 -3.90 -5.49
C PHE A 82 0.17 -3.40 -4.23
N SER A 83 0.84 -2.73 -3.28
CA SER A 83 0.26 -2.34 -1.98
C SER A 83 -1.06 -1.57 -2.11
N ASP A 84 -1.15 -0.68 -3.07
CA ASP A 84 -2.26 0.24 -3.23
C ASP A 84 -3.29 -0.19 -4.30
N ILE A 85 -3.17 -1.41 -4.86
CA ILE A 85 -4.09 -1.86 -5.92
C ILE A 85 -5.55 -1.93 -5.42
N GLY A 86 -5.75 -2.14 -4.14
CA GLY A 86 -7.07 -2.11 -3.50
C GLY A 86 -7.77 -0.75 -3.57
N LYS A 87 -7.06 0.35 -3.85
CA LYS A 87 -7.67 1.66 -4.15
C LYS A 87 -8.55 1.66 -5.41
N THR A 88 -8.60 0.55 -6.13
CA THR A 88 -9.53 0.31 -7.24
C THR A 88 -10.84 -0.36 -6.82
N GLY A 89 -11.04 -0.59 -5.52
CA GLY A 89 -12.26 -1.21 -4.99
C GLY A 89 -12.22 -2.74 -4.97
N PRO A 90 -13.32 -3.37 -4.54
CA PRO A 90 -13.39 -4.81 -4.39
C PRO A 90 -13.12 -5.56 -5.70
N VAL A 91 -12.68 -6.82 -5.59
CA VAL A 91 -12.33 -7.66 -6.76
C VAL A 91 -13.48 -7.77 -7.77
N ARG A 92 -14.73 -7.78 -7.30
CA ARG A 92 -15.95 -7.89 -8.11
C ARG A 92 -16.43 -6.58 -8.76
N ALA A 93 -15.75 -5.43 -8.45
CA ALA A 93 -16.16 -4.16 -9.02
C ALA A 93 -15.97 -4.15 -10.55
N ASP A 94 -17.00 -3.70 -11.27
CA ASP A 94 -16.88 -3.40 -12.69
C ASP A 94 -16.05 -2.13 -12.93
N GLU A 95 -15.78 -1.80 -14.19
CA GLU A 95 -14.97 -0.64 -14.55
C GLU A 95 -15.52 0.68 -13.98
N HIS A 96 -16.85 0.84 -13.94
CA HIS A 96 -17.47 2.04 -13.39
C HIS A 96 -17.31 2.14 -11.87
N GLY A 97 -17.45 1.01 -11.16
CA GLY A 97 -17.20 0.93 -9.73
C GLY A 97 -15.75 1.16 -9.38
N GLN A 98 -14.82 0.58 -10.14
CA GLN A 98 -13.39 0.81 -9.97
C GLN A 98 -13.02 2.29 -10.14
N ARG A 99 -13.51 2.93 -11.20
CA ARG A 99 -13.29 4.36 -11.47
C ARG A 99 -13.83 5.24 -10.33
N LEU A 100 -15.06 4.98 -9.88
CA LEU A 100 -15.64 5.68 -8.72
C LEU A 100 -14.71 5.60 -7.51
N VAL A 101 -14.25 4.40 -7.16
CA VAL A 101 -13.39 4.19 -5.98
C VAL A 101 -12.07 4.93 -6.13
N VAL A 102 -11.38 4.81 -7.29
CA VAL A 102 -10.12 5.54 -7.55
C VAL A 102 -10.31 7.05 -7.43
N GLU A 103 -11.37 7.60 -8.02
CA GLU A 103 -11.67 9.03 -7.93
C GLU A 103 -11.93 9.48 -6.49
N MET A 104 -12.58 8.65 -5.66
CA MET A 104 -12.78 8.95 -4.24
C MET A 104 -11.46 8.93 -3.44
N PHE A 105 -10.54 8.01 -3.76
CA PHE A 105 -9.20 7.98 -3.17
C PHE A 105 -8.31 9.14 -3.63
N ALA A 106 -8.55 9.67 -4.83
CA ALA A 106 -7.79 10.78 -5.40
C ALA A 106 -8.14 12.15 -4.80
N VAL A 107 -9.20 12.26 -3.99
CA VAL A 107 -9.57 13.53 -3.35
C VAL A 107 -8.58 13.87 -2.25
N GLU A 108 -7.85 14.97 -2.44
CA GLU A 108 -6.90 15.49 -1.47
C GLU A 108 -7.54 16.53 -0.54
N GLY A 109 -6.95 16.72 0.64
CA GLY A 109 -7.34 17.77 1.57
C GLY A 109 -8.73 17.60 2.19
N VAL A 110 -9.20 16.38 2.35
CA VAL A 110 -10.47 16.08 3.03
C VAL A 110 -10.41 16.60 4.47
N ALA A 111 -11.27 17.56 4.78
CA ALA A 111 -11.26 18.26 6.06
C ALA A 111 -11.75 17.39 7.23
N ASP A 112 -12.73 16.53 6.98
CA ASP A 112 -13.30 15.60 7.95
C ASP A 112 -13.41 14.20 7.34
N ASP A 113 -12.55 13.30 7.75
CA ASP A 113 -12.55 11.90 7.30
C ASP A 113 -13.52 11.00 8.09
N ARG A 114 -14.17 11.54 9.14
CA ARG A 114 -15.21 10.86 9.90
C ARG A 114 -16.61 11.10 9.33
N GLN A 115 -16.75 12.03 8.38
CA GLN A 115 -18.02 12.26 7.70
C GLN A 115 -18.47 11.01 6.94
N PRO A 116 -19.80 10.77 6.83
CA PRO A 116 -20.34 9.68 6.02
C PRO A 116 -19.96 9.83 4.54
N VAL A 117 -19.80 8.70 3.83
CA VAL A 117 -19.57 8.69 2.38
C VAL A 117 -20.65 9.47 1.63
N SER A 118 -21.90 9.36 2.08
CA SER A 118 -23.01 10.13 1.49
C SER A 118 -22.80 11.64 1.55
N GLN A 119 -22.24 12.17 2.63
CA GLN A 119 -21.91 13.59 2.77
C GLN A 119 -20.66 13.95 1.97
N PHE A 120 -19.61 13.10 2.01
CA PHE A 120 -18.40 13.29 1.23
C PHE A 120 -18.70 13.44 -0.27
N LEU A 121 -19.52 12.54 -0.83
CA LEU A 121 -19.89 12.61 -2.24
C LEU A 121 -20.63 13.92 -2.59
N ARG A 122 -21.51 14.41 -1.72
CA ARG A 122 -22.17 15.72 -1.93
C ARG A 122 -21.19 16.88 -1.86
N THR A 123 -20.17 16.80 -1.03
CA THR A 123 -19.19 17.87 -0.83
C THR A 123 -18.19 17.94 -1.98
N TYR A 124 -17.63 16.81 -2.37
CA TYR A 124 -16.52 16.77 -3.33
C TYR A 124 -16.95 16.46 -4.78
N PHE A 125 -18.14 15.90 -4.97
CA PHE A 125 -18.73 15.57 -6.28
C PHE A 125 -20.17 16.09 -6.41
N PRO A 126 -20.42 17.39 -6.19
CA PRO A 126 -21.79 17.92 -6.10
C PRO A 126 -22.59 17.75 -7.39
N ALA A 127 -21.94 17.74 -8.55
CA ALA A 127 -22.62 17.68 -9.85
C ALA A 127 -23.31 16.33 -10.12
N ASP A 128 -22.80 15.23 -9.55
CA ASP A 128 -23.27 13.87 -9.82
C ASP A 128 -23.33 12.98 -8.56
N SER A 129 -23.39 13.59 -7.37
CA SER A 129 -23.37 12.92 -6.06
C SER A 129 -24.39 11.79 -5.94
N ASP A 130 -25.64 11.99 -6.40
CA ASP A 130 -26.69 10.97 -6.32
C ASP A 130 -26.40 9.76 -7.25
N LYS A 131 -25.80 10.00 -8.42
CA LYS A 131 -25.36 8.93 -9.31
C LYS A 131 -24.24 8.14 -8.65
N ARG A 132 -23.23 8.81 -8.12
CA ARG A 132 -22.10 8.19 -7.42
C ARG A 132 -22.54 7.41 -6.19
N LEU A 133 -23.49 7.92 -5.45
CA LEU A 133 -24.04 7.25 -4.28
C LEU A 133 -24.74 5.92 -4.65
N ARG A 134 -25.49 5.93 -5.76
CA ARG A 134 -26.08 4.69 -6.28
C ARG A 134 -25.01 3.67 -6.72
N GLN A 135 -23.96 4.13 -7.41
CA GLN A 135 -22.84 3.28 -7.81
C GLN A 135 -22.11 2.71 -6.58
N PHE A 136 -21.84 3.54 -5.58
CA PHE A 136 -21.23 3.13 -4.32
C PHE A 136 -22.04 2.05 -3.61
N THR A 137 -23.36 2.25 -3.48
CA THR A 137 -24.26 1.27 -2.87
C THR A 137 -24.34 -0.03 -3.68
N ALA A 138 -24.24 0.05 -5.01
CA ALA A 138 -24.20 -1.13 -5.88
C ALA A 138 -22.95 -1.99 -5.68
N LEU A 139 -21.86 -1.44 -5.14
CA LEU A 139 -20.69 -2.21 -4.70
C LEU A 139 -20.96 -3.01 -3.41
N GLY A 140 -22.11 -2.86 -2.79
CA GLY A 140 -22.49 -3.49 -1.53
C GLY A 140 -21.92 -2.77 -0.31
N LEU A 141 -21.53 -1.49 -0.44
CA LEU A 141 -20.97 -0.69 0.63
C LEU A 141 -22.04 0.17 1.30
N ASP A 142 -21.91 0.37 2.62
CA ASP A 142 -22.81 1.20 3.38
C ASP A 142 -22.47 2.69 3.16
N ARG A 143 -23.41 3.45 2.63
CA ARG A 143 -23.29 4.88 2.38
C ARG A 143 -23.11 5.73 3.65
N GLU A 144 -23.47 5.19 4.79
CA GLU A 144 -23.34 5.85 6.09
C GLU A 144 -22.01 5.52 6.79
N MET A 145 -21.18 4.61 6.21
CA MET A 145 -19.82 4.41 6.71
C MET A 145 -19.00 5.71 6.57
N SER A 146 -18.05 5.93 7.47
CA SER A 146 -17.16 7.07 7.38
C SER A 146 -16.16 6.93 6.21
N ILE A 147 -15.66 8.06 5.71
CA ILE A 147 -14.60 8.07 4.69
C ILE A 147 -13.36 7.34 5.21
N ARG A 148 -13.02 7.44 6.50
CA ARG A 148 -11.90 6.71 7.10
C ARG A 148 -12.11 5.19 7.00
N GLU A 149 -13.29 4.68 7.35
CA GLU A 149 -13.62 3.26 7.22
C GLU A 149 -13.55 2.81 5.77
N PHE A 150 -14.10 3.60 4.84
CA PHE A 150 -14.00 3.33 3.40
C PHE A 150 -12.54 3.25 2.94
N TRP A 151 -11.70 4.21 3.32
CA TRP A 151 -10.28 4.16 2.95
C TRP A 151 -9.57 2.93 3.52
N ASN A 152 -9.91 2.50 4.72
CA ASN A 152 -9.30 1.33 5.35
C ASN A 152 -9.60 0.02 4.60
N LEU A 153 -10.71 -0.05 3.84
CA LEU A 153 -11.07 -1.25 3.07
C LEU A 153 -10.04 -1.62 1.99
N HIS A 154 -9.24 -0.66 1.51
CA HIS A 154 -8.33 -0.96 0.41
C HIS A 154 -7.28 -2.02 0.77
N SER A 155 -6.90 -2.17 2.03
CA SER A 155 -6.00 -3.24 2.49
C SER A 155 -6.63 -4.64 2.25
N THR A 156 -7.91 -4.81 2.60
CA THR A 156 -8.65 -6.05 2.32
C THR A 156 -8.83 -6.28 0.82
N TRP A 157 -9.17 -5.24 0.07
CA TRP A 157 -9.31 -5.34 -1.39
C TRP A 157 -7.96 -5.61 -2.09
N THR A 158 -6.85 -5.08 -1.56
CA THR A 158 -5.52 -5.44 -2.04
C THR A 158 -5.32 -6.94 -1.93
N LEU A 159 -5.58 -7.54 -0.75
CA LEU A 159 -5.49 -8.99 -0.58
C LEU A 159 -6.34 -9.75 -1.62
N GLU A 160 -7.62 -9.42 -1.72
CA GLU A 160 -8.55 -10.09 -2.64
C GLU A 160 -8.07 -10.04 -4.10
N ILE A 161 -7.55 -8.88 -4.53
CA ILE A 161 -7.10 -8.66 -5.91
C ILE A 161 -5.80 -9.41 -6.18
N VAL A 162 -4.81 -9.31 -5.29
CA VAL A 162 -3.50 -9.94 -5.52
C VAL A 162 -3.58 -11.46 -5.42
N GLU A 163 -4.44 -12.02 -4.56
CA GLU A 163 -4.69 -13.46 -4.50
C GLU A 163 -5.37 -14.02 -5.74
N ALA A 164 -6.32 -13.26 -6.31
CA ALA A 164 -7.03 -13.67 -7.52
C ALA A 164 -6.22 -13.42 -8.80
N GLY A 165 -5.16 -12.61 -8.74
CA GLY A 165 -4.57 -11.94 -9.91
C GLY A 165 -3.22 -12.48 -10.39
N SER A 166 -2.82 -13.69 -10.01
CA SER A 166 -1.53 -14.31 -10.39
C SER A 166 -0.30 -13.50 -9.91
N VAL A 167 -0.44 -12.74 -8.81
CA VAL A 167 0.70 -12.10 -8.14
C VAL A 167 1.50 -13.18 -7.39
N PRO A 168 2.85 -13.11 -7.37
CA PRO A 168 3.67 -14.10 -6.67
C PRO A 168 3.24 -14.28 -5.20
N PRO A 169 3.04 -15.52 -4.72
CA PRO A 169 2.53 -15.77 -3.36
C PRO A 169 3.34 -15.10 -2.25
N GLU A 170 4.66 -15.03 -2.40
CA GLU A 170 5.58 -14.40 -1.47
C GLU A 170 5.37 -12.89 -1.32
N VAL A 171 4.69 -12.25 -2.27
CA VAL A 171 4.44 -10.80 -2.31
C VAL A 171 3.10 -10.43 -1.65
N ILE A 172 2.18 -11.39 -1.54
CA ILE A 172 0.79 -11.13 -1.13
C ILE A 172 0.72 -10.51 0.27
N ALA A 173 1.42 -11.08 1.24
CA ALA A 173 1.45 -10.55 2.61
C ALA A 173 2.03 -9.13 2.64
N ALA A 174 3.15 -8.92 1.95
CA ALA A 174 3.82 -7.63 1.84
C ALA A 174 2.89 -6.54 1.27
N ALA A 175 2.21 -6.85 0.17
CA ALA A 175 1.28 -5.91 -0.46
C ALA A 175 0.07 -5.59 0.44
N ALA A 176 -0.50 -6.58 1.10
CA ALA A 176 -1.77 -6.43 1.84
C ALA A 176 -1.61 -5.88 3.27
N THR A 177 -0.40 -5.95 3.88
CA THR A 177 -0.18 -5.56 5.28
C THR A 177 0.55 -4.23 5.48
N HIS A 178 0.73 -3.44 4.43
CA HIS A 178 1.48 -2.17 4.48
C HIS A 178 0.94 -1.14 5.50
N HIS A 179 -0.30 -1.29 5.97
CA HIS A 179 -0.91 -0.45 7.01
C HIS A 179 -0.94 -1.07 8.41
N LEU A 180 -0.18 -2.13 8.65
CA LEU A 180 -0.22 -2.87 9.91
C LEU A 180 0.11 -1.99 11.15
N LEU A 181 0.98 -0.98 11.02
CA LEU A 181 1.26 -0.02 12.10
C LEU A 181 0.05 0.86 12.49
N ASP A 182 -0.94 0.99 11.62
CA ASP A 182 -2.17 1.71 11.90
C ASP A 182 -3.30 0.80 12.41
N ASP A 183 -2.98 -0.46 12.70
CA ASP A 183 -3.94 -1.51 13.06
C ASP A 183 -4.95 -1.83 11.94
N ILE A 184 -4.58 -1.57 10.70
CA ILE A 184 -5.37 -1.83 9.49
C ILE A 184 -4.71 -2.97 8.73
N ASN A 185 -5.37 -4.13 8.72
CA ASN A 185 -4.89 -5.31 8.01
C ASN A 185 -6.05 -6.25 7.69
N PRO A 186 -5.95 -7.05 6.61
CA PRO A 186 -6.92 -8.10 6.33
C PRO A 186 -6.90 -9.17 7.45
N GLU A 187 -8.05 -9.42 8.07
CA GLU A 187 -8.17 -10.45 9.13
C GLU A 187 -7.76 -11.85 8.64
N ALA A 188 -7.90 -12.09 7.34
CA ALA A 188 -7.48 -13.33 6.71
C ALA A 188 -5.95 -13.54 6.71
N ILE A 189 -5.16 -12.50 6.95
CA ILE A 189 -3.69 -12.58 6.98
C ILE A 189 -3.16 -12.44 8.40
N VAL A 190 -3.62 -11.45 9.14
CA VAL A 190 -3.09 -11.12 10.47
C VAL A 190 -4.20 -11.28 11.50
N GLY A 191 -4.02 -12.23 12.42
CA GLY A 191 -4.94 -12.48 13.51
C GLY A 191 -4.99 -11.35 14.53
N VAL A 192 -5.90 -11.46 15.48
CA VAL A 192 -6.10 -10.49 16.58
C VAL A 192 -4.82 -10.36 17.44
N ASP A 193 -4.04 -11.43 17.54
CA ASP A 193 -2.76 -11.48 18.27
C ASP A 193 -1.58 -10.91 17.46
N ARG A 194 -1.82 -10.34 16.29
CA ARG A 194 -0.83 -9.77 15.37
C ARG A 194 0.14 -10.79 14.77
N ARG A 195 -0.26 -12.05 14.71
CA ARG A 195 0.51 -13.10 14.03
C ARG A 195 -0.13 -13.41 12.70
N PHE A 196 0.69 -13.77 11.73
CA PHE A 196 0.18 -14.28 10.47
C PHE A 196 -0.61 -15.56 10.69
N THR A 197 -1.79 -15.62 10.09
CA THR A 197 -2.71 -16.77 10.19
C THR A 197 -2.41 -17.84 9.16
N ARG A 198 -1.60 -17.52 8.12
CA ARG A 198 -1.20 -18.43 7.04
C ARG A 198 0.15 -18.04 6.45
N SER A 199 0.77 -18.98 5.73
CA SER A 199 1.99 -18.76 4.95
C SER A 199 1.66 -18.28 3.53
N PHE A 200 2.57 -17.52 2.94
CA PHE A 200 2.49 -17.03 1.56
C PHE A 200 3.81 -17.34 0.86
N GLY A 201 3.79 -18.29 -0.11
CA GLY A 201 5.01 -18.74 -0.76
C GLY A 201 6.01 -19.29 0.27
N ASP A 202 7.23 -18.82 0.19
CA ASP A 202 8.31 -19.18 1.13
C ASP A 202 8.37 -18.25 2.35
N ASN A 203 7.45 -17.30 2.48
CA ASN A 203 7.38 -16.36 3.59
C ASN A 203 6.28 -16.75 4.59
N PRO A 204 6.62 -17.57 5.60
CA PRO A 204 5.66 -18.10 6.57
C PRO A 204 5.37 -17.17 7.74
N ALA A 205 6.03 -16.03 7.83
CA ALA A 205 5.96 -15.13 8.97
C ALA A 205 6.18 -13.68 8.55
N PHE A 206 5.77 -12.76 9.41
CA PHE A 206 6.07 -11.35 9.32
C PHE A 206 7.58 -11.12 9.52
N ASP A 207 8.28 -10.89 8.44
CA ASP A 207 9.73 -10.78 8.42
C ASP A 207 10.22 -9.38 7.97
N ARG A 208 11.52 -9.27 7.73
CA ARG A 208 12.20 -8.03 7.42
C ARG A 208 11.67 -7.34 6.15
N ALA A 209 11.25 -8.09 5.14
CA ALA A 209 10.73 -7.52 3.90
C ALA A 209 9.37 -6.82 4.10
N GLU A 210 8.43 -7.47 4.79
CA GLU A 210 7.13 -6.87 5.13
C GLU A 210 7.31 -5.68 6.07
N LYS A 211 8.19 -5.80 7.07
CA LYS A 211 8.50 -4.71 8.00
C LYS A 211 9.04 -3.48 7.27
N LEU A 212 9.90 -3.68 6.27
CA LEU A 212 10.43 -2.57 5.48
C LEU A 212 9.33 -1.88 4.67
N ILE A 213 8.43 -2.63 4.02
CA ILE A 213 7.34 -2.03 3.25
C ILE A 213 6.42 -1.20 4.14
N ILE A 214 6.06 -1.69 5.31
CA ILE A 214 5.26 -0.98 6.30
C ILE A 214 5.92 0.34 6.70
N LEU A 215 7.23 0.34 6.90
CA LEU A 215 7.98 1.55 7.23
C LEU A 215 8.03 2.53 6.05
N LEU A 216 8.27 2.03 4.83
CA LEU A 216 8.35 2.85 3.61
C LEU A 216 7.02 3.54 3.32
N ASP A 217 5.89 2.83 3.42
CA ASP A 217 4.57 3.42 3.23
C ASP A 217 4.32 4.56 4.23
N LYS A 218 4.59 4.32 5.52
CA LYS A 218 4.41 5.34 6.56
C LYS A 218 5.38 6.49 6.41
N TYR A 219 6.63 6.22 6.06
CA TYR A 219 7.65 7.24 5.81
C TYR A 219 7.20 8.17 4.68
N ASP A 220 6.81 7.63 3.51
CA ASP A 220 6.34 8.44 2.38
C ASP A 220 5.07 9.24 2.75
N ALA A 221 4.10 8.61 3.38
CA ALA A 221 2.87 9.26 3.80
C ALA A 221 3.13 10.45 4.76
N VAL A 222 4.02 10.28 5.75
CA VAL A 222 4.37 11.31 6.74
C VAL A 222 5.16 12.44 6.09
N ARG A 223 6.09 12.12 5.19
CA ARG A 223 6.86 13.11 4.42
C ARG A 223 5.94 13.96 3.54
N ARG A 224 5.07 13.33 2.79
CA ARG A 224 4.23 13.98 1.79
C ARG A 224 3.04 14.73 2.41
N ARG A 225 2.21 14.02 3.18
CA ARG A 225 0.99 14.58 3.76
C ARG A 225 1.28 15.48 4.95
N GLY A 226 2.24 15.09 5.79
CA GLY A 226 2.67 15.83 6.97
C GLY A 226 3.63 16.98 6.67
N ARG A 227 4.15 17.10 5.44
CA ARG A 227 5.21 18.05 5.04
C ARG A 227 6.39 18.05 6.00
N ARG A 228 6.73 16.88 6.55
CA ARG A 228 7.79 16.72 7.55
C ARG A 228 9.15 16.56 6.88
N THR A 229 10.19 16.98 7.57
CA THR A 229 11.58 16.69 7.18
C THR A 229 11.87 15.19 7.35
N HIS A 230 13.02 14.73 6.85
CA HIS A 230 13.48 13.36 7.04
C HIS A 230 13.51 12.99 8.53
N ASP A 231 14.25 13.77 9.34
CA ASP A 231 14.41 13.52 10.78
C ASP A 231 13.06 13.47 11.52
N GLN A 232 12.15 14.40 11.18
CA GLN A 232 10.80 14.41 11.75
C GLN A 232 9.97 13.18 11.36
N ALA A 233 10.18 12.62 10.17
CA ALA A 233 9.50 11.40 9.74
C ALA A 233 10.07 10.19 10.47
N ILE A 234 11.38 10.10 10.63
CA ILE A 234 12.06 9.04 11.38
C ILE A 234 11.63 9.08 12.86
N GLU A 235 11.65 10.25 13.48
CA GLU A 235 11.18 10.42 14.86
C GLU A 235 9.71 9.98 15.00
N TRP A 236 8.86 10.34 14.05
CA TRP A 236 7.46 9.92 14.04
C TRP A 236 7.32 8.39 13.94
N LEU A 237 8.08 7.74 13.06
CA LEU A 237 8.08 6.28 12.93
C LEU A 237 8.52 5.61 14.23
N ARG A 238 9.63 6.06 14.82
CA ARG A 238 10.15 5.54 16.09
C ARG A 238 9.09 5.66 17.19
N ASN A 239 8.52 6.84 17.37
CA ASN A 239 7.46 7.08 18.35
C ASN A 239 6.23 6.19 18.10
N ARG A 240 5.86 5.97 16.82
CA ARG A 240 4.71 5.13 16.46
C ARG A 240 4.94 3.67 16.84
N VAL A 241 6.13 3.13 16.60
CA VAL A 241 6.51 1.75 16.94
C VAL A 241 6.64 1.59 18.46
N GLU A 242 7.38 2.47 19.15
CA GLU A 242 7.62 2.39 20.59
C GLU A 242 6.34 2.50 21.42
N ASN A 243 5.36 3.27 20.95
CA ASN A 243 4.06 3.43 21.63
C ASN A 243 3.02 2.38 21.18
N ASN A 244 3.33 1.52 20.20
CA ASN A 244 2.42 0.45 19.81
C ASN A 244 2.68 -0.79 20.67
N PRO A 245 1.69 -1.26 21.47
CA PRO A 245 1.87 -2.41 22.36
C PRO A 245 2.28 -3.70 21.65
N HIS A 246 1.99 -3.83 20.35
CA HIS A 246 2.32 -5.01 19.54
C HIS A 246 3.72 -4.98 18.94
N PHE A 247 4.29 -3.78 18.72
CA PHE A 247 5.57 -3.60 18.00
C PHE A 247 6.69 -3.00 18.83
N ARG A 248 6.43 -2.44 20.00
CA ARG A 248 7.43 -1.75 20.84
C ARG A 248 8.65 -2.59 21.23
N SER A 249 8.54 -3.91 21.21
CA SER A 249 9.61 -4.86 21.48
C SER A 249 10.16 -5.55 20.23
N ASP A 250 9.73 -5.15 19.05
CA ASP A 250 10.24 -5.69 17.78
C ASP A 250 11.58 -5.00 17.46
N VAL A 251 12.67 -5.69 17.81
CA VAL A 251 14.04 -5.19 17.64
C VAL A 251 14.38 -4.98 16.17
N GLU A 252 13.92 -5.87 15.29
CA GLU A 252 14.18 -5.77 13.85
C GLU A 252 13.51 -4.54 13.24
N LEU A 253 12.25 -4.26 13.60
CA LEU A 253 11.53 -3.08 13.14
C LEU A 253 12.22 -1.78 13.58
N LEU A 254 12.68 -1.72 14.85
CA LEU A 254 13.45 -0.59 15.37
C LEU A 254 14.82 -0.44 14.67
N THR A 255 15.47 -1.55 14.35
CA THR A 255 16.73 -1.56 13.60
C THR A 255 16.51 -1.02 12.18
N LEU A 256 15.47 -1.46 11.49
CA LEU A 256 15.12 -0.97 10.16
C LEU A 256 14.82 0.54 10.15
N ILE A 257 14.21 1.09 11.22
CA ILE A 257 14.01 2.54 11.36
C ILE A 257 15.37 3.26 11.45
N ALA A 258 16.33 2.72 12.22
CA ALA A 258 17.65 3.31 12.32
C ALA A 258 18.43 3.24 10.98
N ASP A 259 18.26 2.16 10.24
CA ASP A 259 18.90 1.98 8.92
C ASP A 259 18.23 2.83 7.83
N LEU A 260 16.92 3.07 7.93
CA LEU A 260 16.18 4.01 7.09
C LEU A 260 16.63 5.47 7.35
N ASP A 261 17.02 5.79 8.60
CA ASP A 261 17.59 7.09 8.99
C ASP A 261 18.98 7.30 8.40
N ALA A 262 19.78 6.25 8.36
CA ALA A 262 21.18 6.28 7.89
C ALA A 262 21.34 6.16 6.37
N SER A 263 20.26 5.86 5.63
CA SER A 263 20.28 5.56 4.19
C SER A 263 19.97 6.75 3.28
#